data_8b9e6afab66a7cc23a3dd35a2dfeb035
#
_entry.id   8b9e6afab66a7cc23a3dd35a2dfeb035
#
_cell.length_a   1.000
_cell.length_b   1.000
_cell.length_c   1.000
_cell.angle_alpha   90.00
_cell.angle_beta   90.00
_cell.angle_gamma   90.00
#
_symmetry.space_group_name_H-M   'P 1'
#
loop_
_entity.id
_entity.type
_entity.pdbx_description
1 polymer ?
#
loop_
_entity_poly.entity_id
_entity_poly.type
_entity_poly.pdbx_seq_one_letter_code
_entity_poly.pdbx_strand_id
1 'polypeptide(L)' 'SSCAGIRFRVQDLDMLRVFVSGSELPWHEEDGVITVDLSQQVNLFMQFAAI' A
#
# COMPACT_ATOMS: atom_id res chain seq x y z
N SER A 1 16.03 -13.63 4.56
CA SER A 1 15.13 -12.82 5.41
C SER A 1 13.82 -12.59 4.71
N SER A 2 12.77 -12.40 5.48
CA SER A 2 11.44 -12.21 4.94
C SER A 2 11.12 -10.73 4.79
N CYS A 3 10.20 -10.43 3.87
CA CYS A 3 9.66 -9.09 3.73
C CYS A 3 8.85 -8.70 4.95
N ALA A 4 9.03 -7.49 5.44
CA ALA A 4 8.21 -6.95 6.52
C ALA A 4 6.98 -6.28 5.92
N GLY A 5 5.87 -6.30 6.66
CA GLY A 5 4.64 -5.65 6.26
C GLY A 5 4.19 -4.69 7.33
N ILE A 6 3.76 -3.51 6.93
CA ILE A 6 3.23 -2.50 7.83
C ILE A 6 1.81 -2.17 7.37
N ARG A 7 0.86 -2.16 8.30
CA ARG A 7 -0.53 -1.84 7.97
C ARG A 7 -0.93 -0.54 8.65
N PHE A 8 -1.58 0.31 7.89
CA PHE A 8 -2.12 1.59 8.35
C PHE A 8 -3.62 1.63 8.13
N ARG A 9 -4.31 2.42 8.92
CA ARG A 9 -5.72 2.73 8.70
C ARG A 9 -5.86 4.16 8.23
N VAL A 10 -6.68 4.36 7.20
CA VAL A 10 -6.85 5.67 6.59
C VAL A 10 -8.33 5.99 6.50
N GLN A 11 -8.67 7.27 6.54
CA GLN A 11 -10.05 7.71 6.47
C GLN A 11 -10.58 7.74 5.04
N ASP A 12 -9.71 7.93 4.06
CA ASP A 12 -10.12 8.12 2.68
C ASP A 12 -9.25 7.29 1.76
N LEU A 13 -9.71 6.08 1.46
CA LEU A 13 -9.00 5.20 0.54
C LEU A 13 -9.03 5.72 -0.90
N ASP A 14 -10.08 6.48 -1.27
CA ASP A 14 -10.15 7.01 -2.61
C ASP A 14 -9.01 8.00 -2.89
N MET A 15 -8.73 8.88 -1.93
CA MET A 15 -7.59 9.78 -2.06
C MET A 15 -6.28 9.02 -2.11
N LEU A 16 -6.15 8.00 -1.29
CA LEU A 16 -4.94 7.20 -1.28
C LEU A 16 -4.77 6.46 -2.61
N ARG A 17 -5.87 5.95 -3.16
CA ARG A 17 -5.82 5.27 -4.45
C ARG A 17 -5.32 6.21 -5.55
N VAL A 18 -5.81 7.44 -5.55
CA VAL A 18 -5.33 8.45 -6.51
C VAL A 18 -3.84 8.71 -6.31
N PHE A 19 -3.42 8.82 -5.05
CA PHE A 19 -2.02 9.07 -4.73
C PHE A 19 -1.12 7.93 -5.23
N VAL A 20 -1.46 6.69 -4.92
CA VAL A 20 -0.61 5.55 -5.30
C VAL A 20 -0.65 5.29 -6.81
N SER A 21 -1.77 5.60 -7.47
CA SER A 21 -1.84 5.43 -8.91
C SER A 21 -0.96 6.43 -9.64
N GLY A 22 -0.66 7.56 -9.01
CA GLY A 22 0.27 8.54 -9.56
C GLY A 22 1.73 8.23 -9.23
N SER A 23 2.00 7.30 -8.32
CA SER A 23 3.35 6.87 -8.03
C SER A 23 3.77 5.82 -9.05
N GLU A 24 5.07 5.57 -9.17
CA GLU A 24 5.57 4.55 -10.08
C GLU A 24 5.80 3.22 -9.36
N LEU A 25 5.25 3.06 -8.17
CA LEU A 25 5.42 1.86 -7.37
C LEU A 25 4.35 0.83 -7.73
N PRO A 26 4.70 -0.46 -7.72
CA PRO A 26 3.69 -1.51 -7.90
C PRO A 26 2.73 -1.50 -6.72
N TRP A 27 1.44 -1.59 -7.00
CA TRP A 27 0.42 -1.63 -5.96
C TRP A 27 -0.78 -2.39 -6.46
N HIS A 28 -1.58 -2.88 -5.53
CA HIS A 28 -2.85 -3.52 -5.87
C HIS A 28 -3.85 -3.28 -4.75
N GLU A 29 -5.12 -3.46 -5.07
CA GLU A 29 -6.21 -3.31 -4.12
C GLU A 29 -7.03 -4.59 -4.10
N GLU A 30 -7.33 -5.09 -2.89
CA GLU A 30 -8.13 -6.28 -2.70
C GLU A 30 -8.85 -6.19 -1.38
N ASP A 31 -10.16 -6.43 -1.40
CA ASP A 31 -11.01 -6.42 -0.20
C ASP A 31 -10.90 -5.11 0.60
N GLY A 32 -10.80 -3.98 -0.11
CA GLY A 32 -10.70 -2.69 0.55
C GLY A 32 -9.34 -2.40 1.15
N VAL A 33 -8.32 -3.19 0.81
CA VAL A 33 -6.96 -2.98 1.28
C VAL A 33 -6.07 -2.66 0.08
N ILE A 34 -5.36 -1.54 0.15
CA ILE A 34 -4.38 -1.16 -0.86
C ILE A 34 -3.00 -1.58 -0.36
N THR A 35 -2.32 -2.39 -1.14
CA THR A 35 -0.97 -2.86 -0.83
C THR A 35 0.01 -2.22 -1.79
N VAL A 36 1.03 -1.57 -1.26
CA VAL A 36 2.11 -0.97 -2.05
C VAL A 36 3.36 -1.80 -1.83
N ASP A 37 3.95 -2.28 -2.90
CA ASP A 37 5.11 -3.16 -2.86
C ASP A 37 6.38 -2.33 -2.97
N LEU A 38 7.16 -2.30 -1.90
CA LEU A 38 8.43 -1.57 -1.84
C LEU A 38 9.62 -2.54 -1.82
N SER A 39 9.40 -3.81 -2.17
CA SER A 39 10.42 -4.83 -2.02
C SER A 39 11.66 -4.58 -2.88
N GLN A 40 11.53 -3.76 -3.93
CA GLN A 40 12.67 -3.44 -4.80
C GLN A 40 13.57 -2.36 -4.20
N GLN A 41 13.04 -1.53 -3.31
CA GLN A 41 13.80 -0.47 -2.65
C GLN A 41 14.23 -0.87 -1.26
N VAL A 42 13.31 -1.42 -0.50
CA VAL A 42 13.54 -1.92 0.84
C VAL A 42 12.76 -3.23 0.96
N ASN A 43 13.15 -4.08 1.88
CA ASN A 43 12.49 -5.37 2.04
C ASN A 43 11.19 -5.21 2.82
N LEU A 44 10.23 -4.49 2.24
CA LEU A 44 9.04 -4.02 2.93
C LEU A 44 7.88 -3.84 1.95
N PHE A 45 6.66 -4.08 2.41
CA PHE A 45 5.46 -3.63 1.72
C PHE A 45 4.52 -2.97 2.73
N MET A 46 3.70 -2.03 2.24
CA MET A 46 2.79 -1.25 3.07
C MET A 46 1.36 -1.55 2.67
N GLN A 47 0.49 -1.72 3.67
CA GLN A 47 -0.92 -1.97 3.44
C GLN A 47 -1.74 -0.87 4.08
N PHE A 48 -2.78 -0.42 3.38
CA PHE A 48 -3.66 0.64 3.83
C PHE A 48 -5.10 0.16 3.77
N ALA A 49 -5.79 0.24 4.88
CA ALA A 49 -7.17 -0.17 4.98
C ALA A 49 -8.03 0.99 5.50
N ALA A 50 -9.30 1.01 5.13
CA ALA A 50 -10.22 2.03 5.65
C ALA A 50 -10.46 1.81 7.13
N ILE A 51 -10.64 2.93 7.83
CA ILE A 51 -11.02 2.90 9.23
C ILE A 51 -12.43 2.36 9.38
#